data_dd42fb00e705089b4485953307e7cf92
#
_entry.id   dd42fb00e705089b4485953307e7cf92
#
_cell.length_a   1.000
_cell.length_b   1.000
_cell.length_c   1.000
_cell.angle_alpha   90.00
_cell.angle_beta   90.00
_cell.angle_gamma   90.00
#
_symmetry.space_group_name_H-M   'P 1'
#
loop_
_entity.id
_entity.type
_entity.pdbx_description
1 polymer ?
#
loop_
_entity_poly.entity_id
_entity_poly.type
_entity_poly.pdbx_seq_one_letter_code
_entity_poly.pdbx_strand_id
1 'polypeptide(L)'
;MTVTLTTPVRTNPKPPRALPEVGRGWPRDILEAYARINGPYTIDNAEMILDQEAVELYNGWLVWQEMTDFYERMVASNIQAMLDLSARKAGFGTGLPDQMECLLSNGDVIKPDIALISWTRAATAQPTGPSERLILHGCPELVVETRSPSNRRAQERRKRQLYFTNQVEVVWDVDVRHQRIYVYRAQNPQQPAAYGMADVMTCEPFLPGWQRRVADIFAMQASAETVAGEVATAWIAEGRMEGRMEGRMATLRNLLPTLARYRFGAALSPEVVARLDACDEPELLRLQTMIESAATVDEWVAALPR
;
A
#
# COMPACT_ATOMS: atom_id res chain seq x y z
N MET A 1 -23.41 -24.33 -25.19
CA MET A 1 -22.16 -24.97 -25.65
C MET A 1 -21.00 -24.29 -24.99
N THR A 2 -20.44 -24.92 -23.96
CA THR A 2 -19.28 -24.41 -23.25
C THR A 2 -18.05 -24.81 -24.06
N VAL A 3 -17.43 -23.85 -24.74
CA VAL A 3 -16.14 -24.08 -25.41
C VAL A 3 -15.07 -24.08 -24.33
N THR A 4 -14.72 -25.26 -23.87
CA THR A 4 -13.54 -25.48 -23.04
C THR A 4 -12.33 -25.28 -23.94
N LEU A 5 -11.71 -24.10 -23.91
CA LEU A 5 -10.38 -23.88 -24.51
C LEU A 5 -9.36 -24.67 -23.68
N THR A 6 -9.16 -25.93 -24.02
CA THR A 6 -8.02 -26.70 -23.57
C THR A 6 -6.79 -26.09 -24.23
N THR A 7 -6.04 -25.29 -23.48
CA THR A 7 -4.71 -24.83 -23.90
C THR A 7 -3.83 -26.07 -24.03
N PRO A 8 -3.22 -26.32 -25.20
CA PRO A 8 -2.29 -27.45 -25.30
C PRO A 8 -1.13 -27.22 -24.34
N VAL A 9 -0.88 -28.21 -23.46
CA VAL A 9 0.33 -28.27 -22.64
C VAL A 9 1.51 -28.24 -23.61
N ARG A 10 2.20 -27.10 -23.68
CA ARG A 10 3.35 -26.93 -24.56
C ARG A 10 4.56 -27.57 -23.90
N THR A 11 4.97 -28.68 -24.44
CA THR A 11 6.23 -29.34 -24.09
C THR A 11 7.39 -28.47 -24.58
N ASN A 12 8.22 -28.05 -23.64
CA ASN A 12 9.53 -27.39 -23.80
C ASN A 12 9.71 -26.55 -25.08
N PRO A 13 9.43 -25.24 -25.02
CA PRO A 13 9.89 -24.35 -26.09
C PRO A 13 11.43 -24.34 -26.12
N LYS A 14 12.01 -24.33 -27.30
CA LYS A 14 13.44 -24.06 -27.44
C LYS A 14 13.75 -22.72 -26.77
N PRO A 15 14.85 -22.63 -26.00
CA PRO A 15 15.25 -21.36 -25.43
C PRO A 15 15.32 -20.30 -26.53
N PRO A 16 14.88 -19.06 -26.27
CA PRO A 16 14.97 -17.99 -27.23
C PRO A 16 16.42 -17.81 -27.67
N ARG A 17 16.65 -17.50 -28.95
CA ARG A 17 17.93 -16.99 -29.39
C ARG A 17 18.30 -15.79 -28.54
N ALA A 18 19.58 -15.58 -28.27
CA ALA A 18 20.10 -14.49 -27.46
C ALA A 18 19.25 -13.21 -27.64
N LEU A 19 18.78 -12.71 -26.52
CA LEU A 19 17.96 -11.50 -26.49
C LEU A 19 18.66 -10.38 -27.26
N PRO A 20 17.95 -9.59 -28.07
CA PRO A 20 18.52 -8.40 -28.69
C PRO A 20 19.08 -7.49 -27.63
N GLU A 21 20.24 -6.86 -27.90
CA GLU A 21 20.82 -5.87 -26.97
C GLU A 21 19.79 -4.81 -26.58
N VAL A 22 19.67 -4.55 -25.29
CA VAL A 22 18.80 -3.53 -24.73
C VAL A 22 19.02 -2.21 -25.46
N GLY A 23 17.97 -1.66 -26.06
CA GLY A 23 17.97 -0.35 -26.71
C GLY A 23 17.96 -0.33 -28.23
N ARG A 24 18.08 -1.44 -28.92
CA ARG A 24 17.94 -1.49 -30.37
C ARG A 24 16.78 -2.37 -30.83
N GLY A 25 15.63 -1.69 -30.99
CA GLY A 25 14.56 -2.24 -31.79
C GLY A 25 13.68 -3.27 -31.10
N TRP A 26 13.25 -2.96 -29.89
CA TRP A 26 12.14 -3.68 -29.26
C TRP A 26 10.91 -3.65 -30.15
N PRO A 27 10.18 -4.77 -30.24
CA PRO A 27 8.95 -4.80 -31.01
C PRO A 27 7.95 -3.77 -30.47
N ARG A 28 7.35 -2.99 -31.36
CA ARG A 28 6.39 -1.94 -31.03
C ARG A 28 5.01 -2.49 -30.69
N ASP A 29 4.77 -3.72 -31.07
CA ASP A 29 3.52 -4.43 -30.80
C ASP A 29 3.74 -5.94 -30.76
N ILE A 30 2.69 -6.66 -30.38
CA ILE A 30 2.70 -8.12 -30.25
C ILE A 30 3.06 -8.84 -31.55
N LEU A 31 2.69 -8.29 -32.71
CA LEU A 31 2.98 -8.90 -34.01
C LEU A 31 4.45 -8.72 -34.36
N GLU A 32 5.03 -7.58 -34.05
CA GLU A 32 6.44 -7.31 -34.22
C GLU A 32 7.29 -8.15 -33.25
N ALA A 33 6.84 -8.31 -31.99
CA ALA A 33 7.45 -9.24 -31.04
C ALA A 33 7.41 -10.67 -31.56
N TYR A 34 6.27 -11.08 -32.10
CA TYR A 34 6.09 -12.39 -32.71
C TYR A 34 7.02 -12.63 -33.93
N ALA A 35 7.17 -11.63 -34.77
CA ALA A 35 8.01 -11.73 -35.98
C ALA A 35 9.53 -11.77 -35.69
N ARG A 36 9.94 -11.10 -34.60
CA ARG A 36 11.38 -10.96 -34.27
C ARG A 36 11.87 -11.99 -33.27
N ILE A 37 11.02 -12.48 -32.40
CA ILE A 37 11.39 -13.33 -31.27
C ILE A 37 10.51 -14.57 -31.32
N ASN A 38 11.12 -15.74 -31.51
CA ASN A 38 10.41 -17.01 -31.57
C ASN A 38 9.75 -17.36 -30.22
N GLY A 39 8.58 -16.76 -29.92
CA GLY A 39 7.72 -17.27 -28.87
C GLY A 39 7.25 -18.70 -29.18
N PRO A 40 6.58 -19.36 -28.28
CA PRO A 40 5.97 -18.82 -27.07
C PRO A 40 6.95 -18.71 -25.89
N TYR A 41 6.70 -17.70 -25.06
CA TYR A 41 7.45 -17.44 -23.84
C TYR A 41 6.82 -18.11 -22.63
N THR A 42 7.66 -18.37 -21.64
CA THR A 42 7.28 -18.69 -20.26
C THR A 42 7.94 -17.67 -19.34
N ILE A 43 7.54 -17.62 -18.08
CA ILE A 43 8.20 -16.76 -17.12
C ILE A 43 9.70 -17.03 -17.04
N ASP A 44 10.13 -18.30 -17.17
CA ASP A 44 11.53 -18.69 -17.06
C ASP A 44 12.39 -18.16 -18.20
N ASN A 45 11.87 -18.15 -19.45
CA ASN A 45 12.65 -17.71 -20.61
C ASN A 45 12.42 -16.25 -21.01
N ALA A 46 11.44 -15.58 -20.43
CA ALA A 46 11.15 -14.17 -20.61
C ALA A 46 11.53 -13.31 -19.38
N GLU A 47 12.08 -13.90 -18.33
CA GLU A 47 12.34 -13.25 -17.05
C GLU A 47 13.02 -11.88 -17.18
N MET A 48 14.12 -11.80 -17.92
CA MET A 48 14.85 -10.54 -18.10
C MET A 48 14.02 -9.46 -18.82
N ILE A 49 13.15 -9.87 -19.75
CA ILE A 49 12.29 -8.94 -20.47
C ILE A 49 11.18 -8.45 -19.56
N LEU A 50 10.57 -9.36 -18.80
CA LEU A 50 9.52 -9.03 -17.82
C LEU A 50 10.05 -8.12 -16.72
N ASP A 51 11.30 -8.31 -16.30
CA ASP A 51 11.92 -7.50 -15.25
C ASP A 51 12.29 -6.08 -15.72
N GLN A 52 12.80 -5.96 -16.93
CA GLN A 52 13.39 -4.70 -17.42
C GLN A 52 12.42 -3.84 -18.22
N GLU A 53 11.36 -4.43 -18.76
CA GLU A 53 10.47 -3.76 -19.68
C GLU A 53 9.01 -3.72 -19.19
N ALA A 54 8.30 -2.70 -19.63
CA ALA A 54 6.87 -2.55 -19.36
C ALA A 54 6.05 -3.49 -20.26
N VAL A 55 6.24 -4.81 -20.08
CA VAL A 55 5.55 -5.87 -20.81
C VAL A 55 4.85 -6.82 -19.85
N GLU A 56 3.80 -7.44 -20.35
CA GLU A 56 3.06 -8.52 -19.72
C GLU A 56 3.15 -9.77 -20.58
N LEU A 57 2.87 -10.95 -20.02
CA LEU A 57 2.90 -12.23 -20.71
C LEU A 57 1.49 -12.81 -20.80
N TYR A 58 0.95 -12.97 -22.00
CA TYR A 58 -0.37 -13.55 -22.25
C TYR A 58 -0.29 -14.75 -23.20
N ASN A 59 -0.64 -15.93 -22.74
CA ASN A 59 -0.61 -17.18 -23.53
C ASN A 59 0.73 -17.41 -24.27
N GLY A 60 1.82 -17.05 -23.63
CA GLY A 60 3.16 -17.17 -24.22
C GLY A 60 3.55 -16.01 -25.15
N TRP A 61 2.83 -14.91 -25.16
CA TRP A 61 3.13 -13.71 -25.95
C TRP A 61 3.39 -12.51 -25.07
N LEU A 62 4.48 -11.78 -25.37
CA LEU A 62 4.80 -10.52 -24.72
C LEU A 62 3.92 -9.41 -25.28
N VAL A 63 3.27 -8.67 -24.39
CA VAL A 63 2.39 -7.55 -24.70
C VAL A 63 2.89 -6.32 -24.00
N TRP A 64 3.13 -5.24 -24.74
CA TRP A 64 3.51 -3.98 -24.13
C TRP A 64 2.39 -3.41 -23.32
N GLN A 65 2.73 -2.94 -22.12
CA GLN A 65 1.84 -2.08 -21.36
C GLN A 65 1.68 -0.75 -22.09
N GLU A 66 0.53 -0.16 -21.97
CA GLU A 66 0.28 1.15 -22.55
C GLU A 66 1.05 2.23 -21.80
N MET A 67 1.57 3.20 -22.55
CA MET A 67 2.24 4.34 -21.94
C MET A 67 1.18 5.31 -21.39
N THR A 68 1.32 5.65 -20.12
CA THR A 68 0.52 6.65 -19.43
C THR A 68 1.16 8.04 -19.56
N ASP A 69 0.33 9.07 -19.68
CA ASP A 69 0.80 10.47 -19.66
C ASP A 69 1.10 10.94 -18.23
N PHE A 70 1.60 12.17 -18.13
CA PHE A 70 1.97 12.75 -16.83
C PHE A 70 0.79 12.86 -15.86
N TYR A 71 -0.39 13.25 -16.35
CA TYR A 71 -1.58 13.40 -15.50
C TYR A 71 -2.13 12.05 -15.05
N GLU A 72 -2.15 11.06 -15.93
CA GLU A 72 -2.51 9.68 -15.59
C GLU A 72 -1.61 9.12 -14.47
N ARG A 73 -0.29 9.35 -14.57
CA ARG A 73 0.68 8.95 -13.53
C ARG A 73 0.45 9.68 -12.21
N MET A 74 0.09 10.97 -12.24
CA MET A 74 -0.24 11.70 -11.02
C MET A 74 -1.48 11.16 -10.33
N VAL A 75 -2.53 10.87 -11.09
CA VAL A 75 -3.77 10.27 -10.55
C VAL A 75 -3.45 8.90 -9.95
N ALA A 76 -2.69 8.07 -10.64
CA ALA A 76 -2.25 6.77 -10.13
C ALA A 76 -1.44 6.92 -8.82
N SER A 77 -0.51 7.87 -8.76
CA SER A 77 0.27 8.16 -7.55
C SER A 77 -0.61 8.60 -6.38
N ASN A 78 -1.62 9.45 -6.62
CA ASN A 78 -2.56 9.85 -5.58
C ASN A 78 -3.32 8.63 -5.03
N ILE A 79 -3.86 7.79 -5.91
CA ILE A 79 -4.60 6.59 -5.50
C ILE A 79 -3.70 5.65 -4.70
N GLN A 80 -2.50 5.37 -5.21
CA GLN A 80 -1.54 4.47 -4.55
C GLN A 80 -1.20 4.97 -3.14
N ALA A 81 -0.86 6.27 -3.00
CA ALA A 81 -0.51 6.84 -1.71
C ALA A 81 -1.69 6.82 -0.72
N MET A 82 -2.91 7.16 -1.18
CA MET A 82 -4.12 7.12 -0.34
C MET A 82 -4.44 5.70 0.15
N LEU A 83 -4.28 4.70 -0.72
CA LEU A 83 -4.51 3.29 -0.36
C LEU A 83 -3.41 2.75 0.55
N ASP A 84 -2.13 3.02 0.24
CA ASP A 84 -0.99 2.50 1.01
C ASP A 84 -0.99 3.01 2.45
N LEU A 85 -1.13 4.31 2.66
CA LEU A 85 -1.16 4.90 3.99
C LEU A 85 -2.28 4.32 4.85
N SER A 86 -3.48 4.22 4.27
CA SER A 86 -4.64 3.70 4.98
C SER A 86 -4.55 2.20 5.24
N ALA A 87 -4.01 1.42 4.29
CA ALA A 87 -3.81 -0.03 4.44
C ALA A 87 -2.80 -0.35 5.55
N ARG A 88 -1.69 0.37 5.60
CA ARG A 88 -0.67 0.23 6.66
C ARG A 88 -1.22 0.61 8.02
N LYS A 89 -1.92 1.74 8.12
CA LYS A 89 -2.56 2.18 9.38
C LYS A 89 -3.60 1.17 9.89
N ALA A 90 -4.36 0.57 8.97
CA ALA A 90 -5.35 -0.45 9.30
C ALA A 90 -4.72 -1.83 9.62
N GLY A 91 -3.41 -2.01 9.41
CA GLY A 91 -2.76 -3.31 9.54
C GLY A 91 -3.18 -4.33 8.46
N PHE A 92 -3.90 -3.88 7.43
CA PHE A 92 -4.38 -4.75 6.35
C PHE A 92 -3.25 -5.25 5.45
N GLY A 93 -2.41 -4.34 4.97
CA GLY A 93 -1.41 -4.64 3.97
C GLY A 93 -0.72 -3.41 3.42
N THR A 94 -0.54 -3.35 2.11
CA THR A 94 0.15 -2.26 1.42
C THR A 94 -0.47 -1.96 0.06
N GLY A 95 -0.39 -0.70 -0.37
CA GLY A 95 -0.68 -0.28 -1.73
C GLY A 95 0.61 -0.24 -2.55
N LEU A 96 0.71 -1.07 -3.58
CA LEU A 96 1.88 -1.15 -4.45
C LEU A 96 1.64 -0.39 -5.77
N PRO A 97 2.65 0.32 -6.29
CA PRO A 97 2.59 0.96 -7.60
C PRO A 97 2.73 -0.07 -8.72
N ASP A 98 2.78 0.41 -9.97
CA ASP A 98 3.01 -0.36 -11.18
C ASP A 98 4.24 -1.29 -11.10
N GLN A 99 4.32 -2.24 -12.06
CA GLN A 99 5.39 -3.24 -12.20
C GLN A 99 5.37 -4.39 -11.17
N MET A 100 4.35 -4.51 -10.32
CA MET A 100 4.19 -5.71 -9.51
C MET A 100 3.76 -6.88 -10.39
N GLU A 101 4.61 -7.89 -10.51
CA GLU A 101 4.31 -9.08 -11.31
C GLU A 101 3.38 -10.04 -10.59
N CYS A 102 2.31 -10.42 -11.28
CA CYS A 102 1.35 -11.43 -10.86
C CYS A 102 1.44 -12.62 -11.80
N LEU A 103 1.97 -13.75 -11.32
CA LEU A 103 1.99 -15.00 -12.07
C LEU A 103 0.65 -15.72 -11.91
N LEU A 104 -0.09 -15.82 -13.00
CA LEU A 104 -1.39 -16.48 -13.01
C LEU A 104 -1.27 -18.00 -13.15
N SER A 105 -2.33 -18.71 -12.77
CA SER A 105 -2.38 -20.19 -12.80
C SER A 105 -2.20 -20.80 -14.21
N ASN A 106 -2.45 -20.03 -15.27
CA ASN A 106 -2.26 -20.43 -16.65
C ASN A 106 -0.85 -20.09 -17.20
N GLY A 107 0.03 -19.54 -16.38
CA GLY A 107 1.39 -19.14 -16.75
C GLY A 107 1.50 -17.74 -17.35
N ASP A 108 0.41 -16.98 -17.43
CA ASP A 108 0.44 -15.58 -17.81
C ASP A 108 1.06 -14.73 -16.69
N VAL A 109 1.70 -13.64 -17.04
CA VAL A 109 2.24 -12.65 -16.10
C VAL A 109 1.63 -11.31 -16.41
N ILE A 110 0.88 -10.77 -15.46
CA ILE A 110 0.23 -9.47 -15.59
C ILE A 110 0.76 -8.49 -14.54
N LYS A 111 0.72 -7.21 -14.86
CA LYS A 111 1.21 -6.13 -14.01
C LYS A 111 0.09 -5.09 -13.86
N PRO A 112 -0.61 -5.03 -12.72
CA PRO A 112 -1.57 -3.97 -12.47
C PRO A 112 -0.88 -2.62 -12.28
N ASP A 113 -1.55 -1.54 -12.65
CA ASP A 113 -1.02 -0.18 -12.44
C ASP A 113 -0.90 0.14 -10.94
N ILE A 114 -1.87 -0.32 -10.13
CA ILE A 114 -1.83 -0.24 -8.67
C ILE A 114 -2.47 -1.49 -8.09
N ALA A 115 -1.89 -1.99 -7.02
CA ALA A 115 -2.40 -3.12 -6.26
C ALA A 115 -2.60 -2.78 -4.79
N LEU A 116 -3.73 -3.15 -4.21
CA LEU A 116 -3.90 -3.22 -2.76
C LEU A 116 -3.84 -4.69 -2.36
N ILE A 117 -2.84 -5.05 -1.58
CA ILE A 117 -2.56 -6.42 -1.18
C ILE A 117 -2.48 -6.57 0.34
N SER A 118 -3.16 -7.57 0.89
CA SER A 118 -3.05 -7.90 2.32
C SER A 118 -1.69 -8.51 2.64
N TRP A 119 -1.25 -8.37 3.90
CA TRP A 119 -0.02 -9.04 4.37
C TRP A 119 -0.11 -10.56 4.22
N THR A 120 -1.29 -11.13 4.43
CA THR A 120 -1.53 -12.56 4.24
C THR A 120 -1.30 -12.99 2.81
N ARG A 121 -1.81 -12.23 1.83
CA ARG A 121 -1.62 -12.53 0.42
C ARG A 121 -0.20 -12.23 -0.04
N ALA A 122 0.40 -11.14 0.41
CA ALA A 122 1.79 -10.81 0.11
C ALA A 122 2.76 -11.92 0.55
N ALA A 123 2.46 -12.61 1.67
CA ALA A 123 3.24 -13.74 2.16
C ALA A 123 3.18 -14.98 1.25
N THR A 124 2.32 -15.02 0.23
CA THR A 124 2.27 -16.10 -0.77
C THR A 124 3.22 -15.88 -1.96
N ALA A 125 3.95 -14.76 -1.99
CA ALA A 125 4.97 -14.53 -3.01
C ALA A 125 6.08 -15.59 -2.88
N GLN A 126 6.56 -16.10 -4.02
CA GLN A 126 7.52 -17.20 -4.06
C GLN A 126 8.68 -16.87 -5.01
N PRO A 127 9.89 -17.39 -4.73
CA PRO A 127 10.98 -17.37 -5.69
C PRO A 127 10.56 -18.04 -6.99
N THR A 128 10.74 -17.36 -8.12
CA THR A 128 10.27 -17.81 -9.43
C THR A 128 11.26 -17.39 -10.51
N GLY A 129 11.41 -18.25 -11.53
CA GLY A 129 12.35 -18.06 -12.62
C GLY A 129 13.81 -18.37 -12.26
N PRO A 130 14.72 -18.27 -13.26
CA PRO A 130 16.14 -18.59 -13.08
C PRO A 130 16.88 -17.74 -12.05
N SER A 131 16.43 -16.50 -11.82
CA SER A 131 17.03 -15.57 -10.84
C SER A 131 16.35 -15.62 -9.47
N GLU A 132 15.39 -16.54 -9.26
CA GLU A 132 14.67 -16.72 -8.01
C GLU A 132 14.02 -15.41 -7.50
N ARG A 133 13.51 -14.58 -8.41
CA ARG A 133 12.80 -13.34 -8.05
C ARG A 133 11.51 -13.65 -7.28
N LEU A 134 11.24 -12.84 -6.28
CA LEU A 134 10.04 -12.99 -5.47
C LEU A 134 8.82 -12.44 -6.24
N ILE A 135 7.98 -13.33 -6.74
CA ILE A 135 6.81 -12.99 -7.57
C ILE A 135 5.54 -13.45 -6.85
N LEU A 136 4.47 -12.64 -6.95
CA LEU A 136 3.17 -13.01 -6.42
C LEU A 136 2.53 -14.09 -7.28
N HIS A 137 2.24 -15.25 -6.71
CA HIS A 137 1.45 -16.31 -7.35
C HIS A 137 -0.04 -16.03 -7.16
N GLY A 138 -0.72 -15.62 -8.24
CA GLY A 138 -2.08 -15.10 -8.23
C GLY A 138 -2.12 -13.57 -8.31
N CYS A 139 -3.19 -12.96 -7.82
CA CYS A 139 -3.42 -11.53 -7.87
C CYS A 139 -3.70 -10.93 -6.48
N PRO A 140 -3.54 -9.60 -6.29
CA PRO A 140 -3.96 -8.91 -5.08
C PRO A 140 -5.50 -8.92 -4.94
N GLU A 141 -6.01 -8.48 -3.81
CA GLU A 141 -7.44 -8.39 -3.56
C GLU A 141 -8.12 -7.28 -4.35
N LEU A 142 -7.46 -6.13 -4.49
CA LEU A 142 -7.94 -5.01 -5.28
C LEU A 142 -6.87 -4.57 -6.26
N VAL A 143 -7.31 -4.35 -7.49
CA VAL A 143 -6.51 -3.83 -8.60
C VAL A 143 -7.09 -2.51 -9.07
N VAL A 144 -6.23 -1.56 -9.39
CA VAL A 144 -6.58 -0.32 -10.07
C VAL A 144 -5.88 -0.28 -11.42
N GLU A 145 -6.64 -0.03 -12.47
CA GLU A 145 -6.16 0.18 -13.84
C GLU A 145 -6.49 1.59 -14.28
N THR A 146 -5.51 2.33 -14.73
CA THR A 146 -5.68 3.65 -15.31
C THR A 146 -5.87 3.53 -16.82
N ARG A 147 -6.99 4.05 -17.34
CA ARG A 147 -7.29 4.00 -18.76
C ARG A 147 -6.48 5.02 -19.52
N SER A 148 -5.68 4.55 -20.45
CA SER A 148 -5.07 5.36 -21.49
C SER A 148 -6.05 5.63 -22.64
N PRO A 149 -5.94 6.75 -23.38
CA PRO A 149 -6.76 7.03 -24.57
C PRO A 149 -6.69 5.97 -25.69
N SER A 150 -5.61 5.18 -25.70
CA SER A 150 -5.39 4.09 -26.65
C SER A 150 -6.07 2.78 -26.27
N ASN A 151 -6.53 2.64 -25.03
CA ASN A 151 -7.14 1.41 -24.52
C ASN A 151 -8.35 0.99 -25.32
N ARG A 152 -8.35 -0.25 -25.80
CA ARG A 152 -9.49 -0.85 -26.45
C ARG A 152 -10.40 -1.49 -25.41
N ARG A 153 -11.67 -1.11 -25.35
CA ARG A 153 -12.67 -1.66 -24.41
C ARG A 153 -12.71 -3.20 -24.35
N ALA A 154 -12.30 -3.87 -25.44
CA ALA A 154 -12.22 -5.33 -25.47
C ALA A 154 -11.04 -5.86 -24.67
N GLN A 155 -9.87 -5.17 -24.68
CA GLN A 155 -8.70 -5.53 -23.91
C GLN A 155 -8.95 -5.30 -22.42
N GLU A 156 -9.52 -4.14 -22.05
CA GLU A 156 -9.91 -3.84 -20.65
C GLU A 156 -10.85 -4.91 -20.09
N ARG A 157 -11.89 -5.29 -20.85
CA ARG A 157 -12.81 -6.36 -20.41
C ARG A 157 -12.10 -7.70 -20.22
N ARG A 158 -11.18 -8.05 -21.13
CA ARG A 158 -10.40 -9.29 -21.03
C ARG A 158 -9.49 -9.27 -19.82
N LYS A 159 -8.78 -8.16 -19.56
CA LYS A 159 -7.89 -7.99 -18.41
C LYS A 159 -8.68 -8.10 -17.10
N ARG A 160 -9.84 -7.42 -16.98
CA ARG A 160 -10.72 -7.58 -15.80
C ARG A 160 -11.20 -9.01 -15.60
N GLN A 161 -11.56 -9.72 -16.68
CA GLN A 161 -11.98 -11.11 -16.56
C GLN A 161 -10.83 -12.00 -16.05
N LEU A 162 -9.60 -11.76 -16.50
CA LEU A 162 -8.42 -12.46 -15.98
C LEU A 162 -8.24 -12.18 -14.48
N TYR A 163 -8.37 -10.94 -14.04
CA TYR A 163 -8.31 -10.59 -12.62
C TYR A 163 -9.34 -11.36 -11.80
N PHE A 164 -10.61 -11.32 -12.17
CA PHE A 164 -11.67 -12.03 -11.45
C PHE A 164 -11.51 -13.55 -11.47
N THR A 165 -11.01 -14.12 -12.57
CA THR A 165 -10.69 -15.54 -12.64
C THR A 165 -9.55 -15.93 -11.70
N ASN A 166 -8.65 -14.99 -11.39
CA ASN A 166 -7.52 -15.19 -10.48
C ASN A 166 -7.75 -14.55 -9.10
N GLN A 167 -9.01 -14.52 -8.65
CA GLN A 167 -9.42 -14.18 -7.27
C GLN A 167 -9.25 -12.70 -6.86
N VAL A 168 -9.11 -11.78 -7.81
CA VAL A 168 -9.29 -10.36 -7.50
C VAL A 168 -10.76 -10.13 -7.14
N GLU A 169 -11.02 -9.46 -6.05
CA GLU A 169 -12.38 -9.20 -5.58
C GLU A 169 -12.94 -7.89 -6.14
N VAL A 170 -12.07 -6.89 -6.31
CA VAL A 170 -12.46 -5.56 -6.77
C VAL A 170 -11.46 -5.04 -7.80
N VAL A 171 -11.98 -4.50 -8.90
CA VAL A 171 -11.19 -3.78 -9.91
C VAL A 171 -11.72 -2.36 -10.04
N TRP A 172 -10.84 -1.38 -9.90
CA TRP A 172 -11.12 0.01 -10.22
C TRP A 172 -10.58 0.34 -11.61
N ASP A 173 -11.46 0.74 -12.50
CA ASP A 173 -11.13 1.29 -13.81
C ASP A 173 -11.18 2.82 -13.75
N VAL A 174 -10.04 3.47 -13.81
CA VAL A 174 -9.90 4.92 -13.67
C VAL A 174 -9.86 5.58 -15.04
N ASP A 175 -10.96 6.20 -15.44
CA ASP A 175 -11.07 6.98 -16.67
C ASP A 175 -10.59 8.41 -16.40
N VAL A 176 -9.30 8.63 -16.57
CA VAL A 176 -8.67 9.92 -16.26
C VAL A 176 -9.19 11.04 -17.15
N ARG A 177 -9.46 10.75 -18.41
CA ARG A 177 -9.97 11.73 -19.39
C ARG A 177 -11.34 12.27 -19.00
N HIS A 178 -12.23 11.41 -18.49
CA HIS A 178 -13.59 11.79 -18.10
C HIS A 178 -13.73 12.02 -16.60
N GLN A 179 -12.63 11.90 -15.84
CA GLN A 179 -12.58 12.05 -14.39
C GLN A 179 -13.64 11.20 -13.67
N ARG A 180 -13.66 9.92 -14.02
CA ARG A 180 -14.58 8.92 -13.46
C ARG A 180 -13.85 7.66 -13.04
N ILE A 181 -14.37 7.00 -12.02
CA ILE A 181 -13.86 5.71 -11.56
C ILE A 181 -15.01 4.71 -11.60
N TYR A 182 -14.77 3.59 -12.27
CA TYR A 182 -15.71 2.48 -12.36
C TYR A 182 -15.24 1.35 -11.46
N VAL A 183 -16.02 1.02 -10.44
CA VAL A 183 -15.71 -0.05 -9.48
C VAL A 183 -16.45 -1.31 -9.89
N TYR A 184 -15.70 -2.30 -10.35
CA TYR A 184 -16.21 -3.63 -10.67
C TYR A 184 -15.94 -4.56 -9.49
N ARG A 185 -16.91 -5.43 -9.20
CA ARG A 185 -16.80 -6.43 -8.13
C ARG A 185 -16.97 -7.84 -8.71
N ALA A 186 -16.23 -8.80 -8.18
CA ALA A 186 -16.28 -10.20 -8.64
C ALA A 186 -17.69 -10.80 -8.59
N GLN A 187 -18.52 -10.37 -7.62
CA GLN A 187 -19.91 -10.83 -7.47
C GLN A 187 -20.84 -10.32 -8.59
N ASN A 188 -20.50 -9.17 -9.20
CA ASN A 188 -21.27 -8.58 -10.30
C ASN A 188 -20.35 -7.88 -11.32
N PRO A 189 -19.55 -8.64 -12.09
CA PRO A 189 -18.45 -8.10 -12.91
C PRO A 189 -18.95 -7.32 -14.15
N GLN A 190 -20.25 -7.35 -14.45
CA GLN A 190 -20.83 -6.68 -15.62
C GLN A 190 -21.47 -5.33 -15.28
N GLN A 191 -21.71 -5.03 -14.00
CA GLN A 191 -22.40 -3.83 -13.55
C GLN A 191 -21.53 -3.04 -12.55
N PRO A 192 -20.65 -2.17 -13.06
CA PRO A 192 -19.83 -1.35 -12.19
C PRO A 192 -20.64 -0.25 -11.50
N ALA A 193 -20.27 0.09 -10.29
CA ALA A 193 -20.62 1.38 -9.72
C ALA A 193 -19.74 2.46 -10.37
N ALA A 194 -20.34 3.58 -10.78
CA ALA A 194 -19.61 4.69 -11.40
C ALA A 194 -19.58 5.88 -10.44
N TYR A 195 -18.39 6.43 -10.24
CA TYR A 195 -18.13 7.58 -9.37
C TYR A 195 -17.56 8.73 -10.19
N GLY A 196 -18.15 9.92 -10.05
CA GLY A 196 -17.67 11.17 -10.67
C GLY A 196 -17.16 12.14 -9.63
N MET A 197 -16.72 13.33 -10.06
CA MET A 197 -16.04 14.35 -9.24
C MET A 197 -16.81 14.77 -7.96
N ALA A 198 -18.15 14.68 -7.96
CA ALA A 198 -18.98 15.04 -6.81
C ALA A 198 -19.14 13.91 -5.80
N ASP A 199 -18.72 12.71 -6.14
CA ASP A 199 -18.97 11.51 -5.34
C ASP A 199 -17.83 11.26 -4.34
N VAL A 200 -18.19 10.47 -3.32
CA VAL A 200 -17.24 9.91 -2.34
C VAL A 200 -17.10 8.42 -2.58
N MET A 201 -15.88 7.95 -2.74
CA MET A 201 -15.56 6.54 -2.86
C MET A 201 -15.26 5.90 -1.52
N THR A 202 -15.51 4.59 -1.46
CA THR A 202 -15.13 3.71 -0.35
C THR A 202 -14.24 2.59 -0.85
N CYS A 203 -13.46 1.98 0.03
CA CYS A 203 -12.60 0.83 -0.28
C CYS A 203 -13.07 -0.44 0.45
N GLU A 204 -14.38 -0.62 0.53
CA GLU A 204 -14.95 -1.83 1.11
C GLU A 204 -14.78 -3.06 0.20
N PRO A 205 -14.51 -4.24 0.79
CA PRO A 205 -14.48 -4.53 2.23
C PRO A 205 -13.08 -4.39 2.87
N PHE A 206 -12.06 -3.96 2.15
CA PHE A 206 -10.65 -4.09 2.56
C PHE A 206 -10.23 -3.05 3.60
N LEU A 207 -10.70 -1.82 3.46
CA LEU A 207 -10.40 -0.70 4.35
C LEU A 207 -11.69 -0.08 4.88
N PRO A 208 -12.28 -0.68 5.94
CA PRO A 208 -13.53 -0.18 6.51
C PRO A 208 -13.40 1.28 6.96
N GLY A 209 -14.35 2.10 6.55
CA GLY A 209 -14.36 3.52 6.88
C GLY A 209 -13.46 4.41 5.99
N TRP A 210 -12.68 3.84 5.09
CA TRP A 210 -11.93 4.63 4.11
C TRP A 210 -12.88 5.35 3.16
N GLN A 211 -12.74 6.67 3.09
CA GLN A 211 -13.56 7.53 2.25
C GLN A 211 -12.68 8.60 1.59
N ARG A 212 -12.83 8.78 0.27
CA ARG A 212 -12.15 9.83 -0.48
C ARG A 212 -13.11 10.45 -1.50
N ARG A 213 -13.08 11.77 -1.58
CA ARG A 213 -13.79 12.45 -2.67
C ARG A 213 -13.06 12.16 -3.97
N VAL A 214 -13.79 11.84 -5.02
CA VAL A 214 -13.19 11.61 -6.35
C VAL A 214 -12.41 12.84 -6.83
N ALA A 215 -12.89 14.05 -6.50
CA ALA A 215 -12.17 15.29 -6.80
C ALA A 215 -10.75 15.34 -6.20
N ASP A 216 -10.54 14.76 -5.01
CA ASP A 216 -9.23 14.75 -4.35
C ASP A 216 -8.28 13.74 -5.05
N ILE A 217 -8.82 12.66 -5.61
CA ILE A 217 -8.06 11.67 -6.38
C ILE A 217 -7.53 12.30 -7.68
N PHE A 218 -8.37 13.06 -8.38
CA PHE A 218 -8.00 13.73 -9.63
C PHE A 218 -7.30 15.08 -9.45
N ALA A 219 -7.02 15.50 -8.21
CA ALA A 219 -6.36 16.78 -7.96
C ALA A 219 -4.90 16.74 -8.43
N MET A 220 -4.49 17.72 -9.24
CA MET A 220 -3.09 17.85 -9.66
C MET A 220 -2.14 18.25 -8.51
N GLN A 221 -2.68 18.89 -7.48
CA GLN A 221 -1.94 19.35 -6.31
C GLN A 221 -2.70 18.92 -5.04
N ALA A 222 -2.75 17.61 -4.80
CA ALA A 222 -3.28 17.10 -3.54
C ALA A 222 -2.31 17.45 -2.40
N SER A 223 -2.82 18.07 -1.32
CA SER A 223 -1.99 18.30 -0.13
C SER A 223 -1.67 17.00 0.58
N ALA A 224 -0.63 17.01 1.40
CA ALA A 224 -0.28 15.84 2.22
C ALA A 224 -1.45 15.41 3.13
N GLU A 225 -2.20 16.37 3.68
CA GLU A 225 -3.39 16.11 4.47
C GLU A 225 -4.51 15.46 3.64
N THR A 226 -4.70 15.91 2.40
CA THR A 226 -5.68 15.30 1.47
C THR A 226 -5.32 13.86 1.16
N VAL A 227 -4.04 13.58 0.88
CA VAL A 227 -3.54 12.24 0.58
C VAL A 227 -3.64 11.32 1.80
N ALA A 228 -3.21 11.80 2.96
CA ALA A 228 -3.24 11.01 4.19
C ALA A 228 -4.65 10.90 4.80
N GLY A 229 -5.52 11.91 4.60
CA GLY A 229 -6.91 11.89 5.08
C GLY A 229 -7.04 11.61 6.57
N GLU A 230 -7.84 10.58 6.93
CA GLU A 230 -8.05 10.18 8.33
C GLU A 230 -6.77 9.71 9.03
N VAL A 231 -5.77 9.23 8.31
CA VAL A 231 -4.46 8.83 8.86
C VAL A 231 -3.73 10.05 9.42
N ALA A 232 -3.73 11.17 8.69
CA ALA A 232 -3.13 12.42 9.17
C ALA A 232 -3.84 12.93 10.44
N THR A 233 -5.17 12.88 10.47
CA THR A 233 -5.95 13.28 11.64
C THR A 233 -5.60 12.43 12.86
N ALA A 234 -5.47 11.12 12.68
CA ALA A 234 -5.08 10.22 13.77
C ALA A 234 -3.66 10.51 14.27
N TRP A 235 -2.68 10.68 13.38
CA TRP A 235 -1.31 11.02 13.77
C TRP A 235 -1.20 12.36 14.50
N ILE A 236 -1.93 13.38 14.04
CA ILE A 236 -1.98 14.68 14.74
C ILE A 236 -2.60 14.54 16.15
N ALA A 237 -3.65 13.73 16.28
CA ALA A 237 -4.28 13.48 17.57
C ALA A 237 -3.34 12.71 18.51
N GLU A 238 -2.69 11.65 18.03
CA GLU A 238 -1.68 10.87 18.77
C GLU A 238 -0.53 11.78 19.24
N GLY A 239 0.10 12.56 18.32
CA GLY A 239 1.18 13.46 18.68
C GLY A 239 0.78 14.58 19.67
N ARG A 240 -0.46 15.06 19.60
CA ARG A 240 -0.98 16.01 20.59
C ARG A 240 -1.19 15.37 21.98
N MET A 241 -1.63 14.12 22.00
CA MET A 241 -1.76 13.37 23.27
C MET A 241 -0.38 13.10 23.87
N GLU A 242 0.55 12.61 23.11
CA GLU A 242 1.95 12.38 23.53
C GLU A 242 2.58 13.68 24.06
N GLY A 243 2.51 14.78 23.28
CA GLY A 243 3.06 16.06 23.70
C GLY A 243 2.39 16.63 24.97
N ARG A 244 1.08 16.38 25.20
CA ARG A 244 0.41 16.74 26.47
C ARG A 244 0.90 15.90 27.64
N MET A 245 1.06 14.60 27.44
CA MET A 245 1.61 13.70 28.48
C MET A 245 3.04 14.07 28.84
N GLU A 246 3.90 14.26 27.83
CA GLU A 246 5.30 14.68 28.06
C GLU A 246 5.38 16.03 28.78
N GLY A 247 4.60 17.02 28.34
CA GLY A 247 4.55 18.33 28.97
C GLY A 247 4.04 18.27 30.42
N ARG A 248 3.08 17.41 30.71
CA ARG A 248 2.57 17.18 32.06
C ARG A 248 3.60 16.49 32.95
N MET A 249 4.27 15.45 32.44
CA MET A 249 5.35 14.76 33.17
C MET A 249 6.51 15.72 33.46
N ALA A 250 6.96 16.50 32.47
CA ALA A 250 8.00 17.49 32.66
C ALA A 250 7.62 18.54 33.73
N THR A 251 6.36 18.99 33.73
CA THR A 251 5.85 19.90 34.76
C THR A 251 5.91 19.27 36.13
N LEU A 252 5.45 18.02 36.29
CA LEU A 252 5.47 17.32 37.58
C LEU A 252 6.91 17.08 38.06
N ARG A 253 7.83 16.66 37.19
CA ARG A 253 9.26 16.47 37.53
C ARG A 253 9.92 17.74 38.03
N ASN A 254 9.59 18.89 37.46
CA ASN A 254 10.09 20.18 37.91
C ASN A 254 9.40 20.70 39.17
N LEU A 255 8.11 20.41 39.36
CA LEU A 255 7.32 20.90 40.46
C LEU A 255 7.59 20.12 41.75
N LEU A 256 7.70 18.79 41.70
CA LEU A 256 7.81 17.93 42.89
C LEU A 256 9.02 18.25 43.75
N PRO A 257 10.24 18.47 43.21
CA PRO A 257 11.39 18.90 44.05
C PRO A 257 11.14 20.24 44.76
N THR A 258 10.45 21.18 44.10
CA THR A 258 10.09 22.48 44.67
C THR A 258 9.08 22.33 45.77
N LEU A 259 8.06 21.52 45.59
CA LEU A 259 7.02 21.24 46.61
C LEU A 259 7.63 20.50 47.82
N ALA A 260 8.50 19.52 47.58
CA ALA A 260 9.20 18.79 48.65
C ALA A 260 10.07 19.71 49.47
N ARG A 261 10.84 20.61 48.84
CA ARG A 261 11.62 21.63 49.57
C ARG A 261 10.74 22.56 50.39
N TYR A 262 9.63 23.01 49.86
CA TYR A 262 8.72 23.88 50.57
C TYR A 262 8.08 23.18 51.78
N ARG A 263 7.62 21.92 51.54
CA ARG A 263 6.88 21.14 52.57
C ARG A 263 7.77 20.62 53.69
N PHE A 264 8.98 20.14 53.36
CA PHE A 264 9.88 19.47 54.32
C PHE A 264 11.12 20.30 54.73
N GLY A 265 11.29 21.49 54.14
CA GLY A 265 12.37 22.39 54.50
C GLY A 265 13.76 21.98 53.96
N ALA A 266 13.87 20.89 53.17
CA ALA A 266 15.12 20.36 52.66
C ALA A 266 15.06 20.18 51.15
N ALA A 267 16.20 20.44 50.46
CA ALA A 267 16.34 20.13 49.03
C ALA A 267 16.56 18.62 48.88
N LEU A 268 15.97 18.06 47.79
CA LEU A 268 16.18 16.66 47.43
C LEU A 268 17.62 16.44 46.95
N SER A 269 18.17 15.28 47.24
CA SER A 269 19.50 14.89 46.73
C SER A 269 19.43 14.68 45.20
N PRO A 270 20.54 14.84 44.47
CA PRO A 270 20.60 14.55 43.05
C PRO A 270 20.13 13.14 42.67
N GLU A 271 20.38 12.17 43.55
CA GLU A 271 19.95 10.77 43.38
C GLU A 271 18.42 10.64 43.41
N VAL A 272 17.76 11.34 44.35
CA VAL A 272 16.29 11.36 44.43
C VAL A 272 15.69 12.06 43.23
N VAL A 273 16.29 13.15 42.74
CA VAL A 273 15.84 13.84 41.53
C VAL A 273 15.97 12.92 40.30
N ALA A 274 17.09 12.19 40.18
CA ALA A 274 17.24 11.23 39.07
C ALA A 274 16.20 10.10 39.10
N ARG A 275 15.78 9.66 40.30
CA ARG A 275 14.68 8.67 40.43
C ARG A 275 13.31 9.28 40.04
N LEU A 276 13.06 10.55 40.34
CA LEU A 276 11.88 11.25 39.87
C LEU A 276 11.83 11.40 38.36
N ASP A 277 12.97 11.63 37.71
CA ASP A 277 13.10 11.72 36.29
C ASP A 277 12.79 10.39 35.58
N ALA A 278 12.98 9.27 36.26
CA ALA A 278 12.68 7.93 35.77
C ALA A 278 11.20 7.52 35.97
N CYS A 279 10.42 8.27 36.80
CA CYS A 279 9.02 7.94 37.08
C CYS A 279 8.11 8.17 35.87
N ASP A 280 7.10 7.31 35.72
CA ASP A 280 5.99 7.49 34.79
C ASP A 280 4.92 8.48 35.32
N GLU A 281 3.92 8.82 34.49
CA GLU A 281 2.86 9.77 34.89
C GLU A 281 2.05 9.31 36.12
N PRO A 282 1.56 8.07 36.21
CA PRO A 282 0.86 7.57 37.38
C PRO A 282 1.68 7.69 38.67
N GLU A 283 2.97 7.39 38.61
CA GLU A 283 3.89 7.47 39.74
C GLU A 283 4.09 8.93 40.21
N LEU A 284 4.31 9.85 39.26
CA LEU A 284 4.45 11.28 39.56
C LEU A 284 3.18 11.87 40.21
N LEU A 285 2.01 11.50 39.70
CA LEU A 285 0.73 11.94 40.26
C LEU A 285 0.49 11.40 41.68
N ARG A 286 0.85 10.13 41.90
CA ARG A 286 0.80 9.53 43.23
C ARG A 286 1.74 10.27 44.18
N LEU A 287 2.97 10.54 43.79
CA LEU A 287 3.93 11.28 44.60
C LEU A 287 3.49 12.71 44.89
N GLN A 288 2.83 13.37 43.93
CA GLN A 288 2.22 14.69 44.14
C GLN A 288 1.16 14.65 45.26
N THR A 289 0.29 13.66 45.22
CA THR A 289 -0.75 13.51 46.26
C THR A 289 -0.16 13.18 47.63
N MET A 290 0.85 12.31 47.67
CA MET A 290 1.49 11.89 48.90
C MET A 290 2.32 13.00 49.60
N ILE A 291 2.76 14.03 48.87
CA ILE A 291 3.60 15.11 49.46
C ILE A 291 2.80 15.88 50.52
N GLU A 292 1.47 15.93 50.43
CA GLU A 292 0.60 16.58 51.41
C GLU A 292 0.42 15.75 52.70
N SER A 293 0.43 14.43 52.57
CA SER A 293 0.17 13.48 53.67
C SER A 293 1.40 12.92 54.34
N ALA A 294 2.58 12.89 53.70
CA ALA A 294 3.79 12.39 54.27
C ALA A 294 4.28 13.27 55.46
N ALA A 295 4.67 12.61 56.52
CA ALA A 295 5.14 13.31 57.72
C ALA A 295 6.59 13.80 57.57
N THR A 296 7.44 13.08 56.80
CA THR A 296 8.85 13.38 56.58
C THR A 296 9.23 13.21 55.09
N VAL A 297 10.32 13.83 54.71
CA VAL A 297 10.89 13.64 53.33
C VAL A 297 11.28 12.20 53.09
N ASP A 298 11.83 11.50 54.12
CA ASP A 298 12.25 10.10 53.95
C ASP A 298 11.04 9.17 53.69
N GLU A 299 9.91 9.41 54.35
CA GLU A 299 8.70 8.68 54.07
C GLU A 299 8.21 8.89 52.63
N TRP A 300 8.26 10.13 52.15
CA TRP A 300 7.89 10.45 50.76
C TRP A 300 8.88 9.86 49.76
N VAL A 301 10.20 9.95 50.03
CA VAL A 301 11.25 9.36 49.19
C VAL A 301 11.19 7.83 49.14
N ALA A 302 10.77 7.18 50.22
CA ALA A 302 10.56 5.72 50.27
C ALA A 302 9.45 5.25 49.33
N ALA A 303 8.53 6.13 48.93
CA ALA A 303 7.47 5.84 48.00
C ALA A 303 7.89 5.93 46.53
N LEU A 304 9.10 6.45 46.18
CA LEU A 304 9.67 6.45 44.86
C LEU A 304 9.99 5.01 44.42
N PRO A 305 9.78 4.68 43.15
CA PRO A 305 10.23 3.41 42.57
C PRO A 305 11.76 3.20 42.82
N ARG A 306 12.12 1.93 42.99
CA ARG A 306 13.53 1.56 43.22
C ARG A 306 14.35 1.63 41.95
#